data_ea1b3158fcb45089636e2297227322f1
#
_entry.id   ea1b3158fcb45089636e2297227322f1
#
_cell.length_a   1.000
_cell.length_b   1.000
_cell.length_c   1.000
_cell.angle_alpha   90.00
_cell.angle_beta   90.00
_cell.angle_gamma   90.00
#
_symmetry.space_group_name_H-M   'P 1'
#
loop_
_entity.id
_entity.type
_entity.pdbx_description
1 polymer ?
#
loop_
_entity_poly.entity_id
_entity_poly.type
_entity_poly.pdbx_seq_one_letter_code
_entity_poly.pdbx_strand_id
1 'polypeptide(L)'
;MKLQQIETWATVPPTGIGGTFWVIVRLTTDNGIQGIGECYGIPVSGDIACQMVEDTFERYIAGESPFNVETLFRRVYSAGFTQRPDVSMMGVFSGMEIAVWDILGKALNQPIYNLIGGQFHDRLRTYTYLYPKTSGDEGNLQNKADDVYHDGDAAAERALDYLEMGFTAIKQDPAGPYSFQGGRELSLHELARSEYSVKRIREAVGDRADILFGTHGQMTTSSAIRLAKRLEPYDPLWFEEPCPPDQIQAIGKVANATTIPIATGERLTTKQEFHECLKAGVSILQPDIGRSGGIWETKKIFVLSELFNAQVAPHIYCGPIAHTAAAHVAFSSPSFLILETIQT
;
A
#
# COMPACT_ATOMS: atom_id res chain seq x y z
N MET A 1 -29.39 -1.70 14.88
CA MET A 1 -28.19 -2.46 14.48
C MET A 1 -27.01 -1.91 15.27
N LYS A 2 -26.38 -2.76 16.07
CA LYS A 2 -25.22 -2.45 16.92
C LYS A 2 -24.17 -3.52 16.74
N LEU A 3 -22.91 -3.15 16.77
CA LEU A 3 -21.75 -4.05 16.73
C LEU A 3 -21.69 -4.82 18.07
N GLN A 4 -21.76 -6.15 18.03
CA GLN A 4 -21.94 -6.96 19.24
C GLN A 4 -20.80 -7.91 19.51
N GLN A 5 -20.20 -8.50 18.47
CA GLN A 5 -19.18 -9.52 18.62
C GLN A 5 -18.05 -9.30 17.63
N ILE A 6 -16.85 -9.72 18.03
CA ILE A 6 -15.67 -9.76 17.19
C ILE A 6 -15.03 -11.15 17.26
N GLU A 7 -14.46 -11.58 16.14
CA GLU A 7 -13.60 -12.75 16.03
C GLU A 7 -12.40 -12.38 15.16
N THR A 8 -11.23 -12.88 15.52
CA THR A 8 -9.98 -12.57 14.82
C THR A 8 -9.20 -13.83 14.50
N TRP A 9 -8.46 -13.82 13.41
CA TRP A 9 -7.56 -14.90 13.02
C TRP A 9 -6.28 -14.32 12.41
N ALA A 10 -5.14 -14.86 12.81
CA ALA A 10 -3.88 -14.66 12.12
C ALA A 10 -3.61 -15.89 11.23
N THR A 11 -3.41 -15.67 9.94
CA THR A 11 -3.13 -16.75 8.97
C THR A 11 -1.93 -16.40 8.11
N VAL A 12 -1.19 -17.41 7.69
CA VAL A 12 -0.02 -17.24 6.82
C VAL A 12 -0.47 -17.11 5.36
N PRO A 13 0.07 -16.16 4.58
CA PRO A 13 -0.20 -16.08 3.15
C PRO A 13 0.16 -17.39 2.42
N PRO A 14 -0.71 -17.92 1.54
CA PRO A 14 -0.45 -19.19 0.86
C PRO A 14 0.83 -19.21 0.02
N THR A 15 1.23 -18.07 -0.53
CA THR A 15 2.42 -17.93 -1.39
C THR A 15 3.66 -17.48 -0.64
N GLY A 16 3.56 -17.19 0.67
CA GLY A 16 4.63 -16.56 1.45
C GLY A 16 4.94 -15.11 1.03
N ILE A 17 4.14 -14.52 0.14
CA ILE A 17 4.21 -13.13 -0.31
C ILE A 17 2.91 -12.42 0.09
N GLY A 18 3.02 -11.14 0.48
CA GLY A 18 1.87 -10.38 1.00
C GLY A 18 1.86 -10.27 2.52
N GLY A 19 3.05 -10.28 3.12
CA GLY A 19 3.25 -10.16 4.57
C GLY A 19 3.60 -11.48 5.24
N THR A 20 4.00 -11.38 6.50
CA THR A 20 4.33 -12.56 7.34
C THR A 20 3.07 -13.30 7.77
N PHE A 21 1.99 -12.57 7.98
CA PHE A 21 0.66 -13.09 8.33
C PHE A 21 -0.40 -12.05 7.92
N TRP A 22 -1.63 -12.55 7.74
CA TRP A 22 -2.81 -11.71 7.59
C TRP A 22 -3.64 -11.77 8.88
N VAL A 23 -4.09 -10.62 9.36
CA VAL A 23 -5.03 -10.54 10.48
C VAL A 23 -6.43 -10.28 9.93
N ILE A 24 -7.26 -11.30 9.96
CA ILE A 24 -8.64 -11.25 9.51
C ILE A 24 -9.54 -10.92 10.70
N VAL A 25 -10.50 -10.04 10.47
CA VAL A 25 -11.48 -9.59 11.47
C VAL A 25 -12.89 -9.90 10.97
N ARG A 26 -13.69 -10.52 11.81
CA ARG A 26 -15.14 -10.66 11.60
C ARG A 26 -15.90 -9.91 12.69
N LEU A 27 -16.75 -8.98 12.29
CA LEU A 27 -17.69 -8.30 13.18
C LEU A 27 -19.09 -8.86 12.97
N THR A 28 -19.84 -9.01 14.05
CA THR A 28 -21.25 -9.46 14.04
C THR A 28 -22.11 -8.43 14.76
N THR A 29 -23.22 -8.07 14.15
CA THR A 29 -24.20 -7.13 14.71
C THR A 29 -25.26 -7.86 15.57
N ASP A 30 -25.99 -7.09 16.39
CA ASP A 30 -27.10 -7.57 17.24
C ASP A 30 -28.25 -8.20 16.45
N ASN A 31 -28.38 -7.94 15.15
CA ASN A 31 -29.35 -8.56 14.25
C ASN A 31 -28.73 -9.62 13.31
N GLY A 32 -27.49 -10.06 13.59
CA GLY A 32 -26.84 -11.21 12.94
C GLY A 32 -26.15 -10.91 11.62
N ILE A 33 -26.07 -9.66 11.15
CA ILE A 33 -25.29 -9.32 9.96
C ILE A 33 -23.80 -9.38 10.31
N GLN A 34 -23.04 -10.08 9.46
CA GLN A 34 -21.59 -10.23 9.61
C GLN A 34 -20.84 -9.48 8.53
N GLY A 35 -19.74 -8.83 8.92
CA GLY A 35 -18.78 -8.22 8.01
C GLY A 35 -17.37 -8.72 8.26
N ILE A 36 -16.55 -8.73 7.20
CA ILE A 36 -15.18 -9.20 7.21
C ILE A 36 -14.25 -8.04 6.84
N GLY A 37 -13.14 -7.95 7.56
CA GLY A 37 -12.08 -6.99 7.28
C GLY A 37 -10.70 -7.61 7.47
N GLU A 38 -9.67 -6.85 7.13
CA GLU A 38 -8.28 -7.28 7.20
C GLU A 38 -7.40 -6.11 7.67
N CYS A 39 -6.57 -6.37 8.68
CA CYS A 39 -5.58 -5.44 9.18
C CYS A 39 -4.25 -5.65 8.47
N TYR A 40 -3.50 -4.58 8.24
CA TYR A 40 -2.16 -4.65 7.69
C TYR A 40 -1.14 -3.88 8.52
N GLY A 41 0.08 -4.42 8.56
CA GLY A 41 1.26 -3.70 9.04
C GLY A 41 1.29 -3.41 10.55
N ILE A 42 0.64 -4.23 11.37
CA ILE A 42 0.78 -4.17 12.83
C ILE A 42 2.12 -4.82 13.19
N PRO A 43 3.09 -4.09 13.80
CA PRO A 43 4.47 -4.57 13.92
C PRO A 43 4.68 -5.47 15.16
N VAL A 44 3.81 -6.47 15.32
CA VAL A 44 3.88 -7.50 16.38
C VAL A 44 3.54 -8.86 15.79
N SER A 45 3.57 -9.94 16.60
CA SER A 45 3.11 -11.25 16.14
C SER A 45 1.60 -11.25 15.84
N GLY A 46 1.15 -12.19 15.00
CA GLY A 46 -0.27 -12.32 14.64
C GLY A 46 -1.19 -12.46 15.86
N ASP A 47 -0.78 -13.25 16.86
CA ASP A 47 -1.57 -13.46 18.07
C ASP A 47 -1.71 -12.16 18.91
N ILE A 48 -0.62 -11.39 19.02
CA ILE A 48 -0.66 -10.09 19.71
C ILE A 48 -1.51 -9.10 18.91
N ALA A 49 -1.40 -9.10 17.60
CA ALA A 49 -2.22 -8.24 16.75
C ALA A 49 -3.71 -8.57 16.90
N CYS A 50 -4.10 -9.84 16.92
CA CYS A 50 -5.47 -10.27 17.23
C CYS A 50 -5.95 -9.74 18.58
N GLN A 51 -5.14 -9.88 19.63
CA GLN A 51 -5.47 -9.36 20.98
C GLN A 51 -5.62 -7.83 20.98
N MET A 52 -4.79 -7.09 20.24
CA MET A 52 -4.94 -5.64 20.11
C MET A 52 -6.26 -5.26 19.42
N VAL A 53 -6.67 -6.01 18.41
CA VAL A 53 -7.95 -5.80 17.70
C VAL A 53 -9.11 -6.05 18.65
N GLU A 54 -9.11 -7.16 19.39
CA GLU A 54 -10.14 -7.54 20.35
C GLU A 54 -10.26 -6.53 21.50
N ASP A 55 -9.15 -6.14 22.13
CA ASP A 55 -9.14 -5.12 23.20
C ASP A 55 -9.66 -3.76 22.70
N THR A 56 -9.27 -3.37 21.48
CA THR A 56 -9.74 -2.11 20.89
C THR A 56 -11.24 -2.15 20.59
N PHE A 57 -11.75 -3.27 20.09
CA PHE A 57 -13.17 -3.48 19.88
C PHE A 57 -13.96 -3.32 21.17
N GLU A 58 -13.61 -4.08 22.21
CA GLU A 58 -14.31 -4.07 23.49
C GLU A 58 -14.36 -2.68 24.15
N ARG A 59 -13.27 -1.91 24.05
CA ARG A 59 -13.18 -0.58 24.65
C ARG A 59 -13.90 0.51 23.89
N TYR A 60 -13.89 0.48 22.56
CA TYR A 60 -14.24 1.66 21.76
C TYR A 60 -15.34 1.42 20.72
N ILE A 61 -15.60 0.17 20.34
CA ILE A 61 -16.44 -0.20 19.19
C ILE A 61 -17.70 -0.97 19.61
N ALA A 62 -17.59 -1.85 20.60
CA ALA A 62 -18.70 -2.68 21.07
C ALA A 62 -19.93 -1.84 21.46
N GLY A 63 -21.11 -2.27 21.01
CA GLY A 63 -22.39 -1.60 21.27
C GLY A 63 -22.67 -0.37 20.40
N GLU A 64 -21.74 0.06 19.58
CA GLU A 64 -21.91 1.20 18.69
C GLU A 64 -22.66 0.84 17.39
N SER A 65 -23.22 1.85 16.75
CA SER A 65 -23.84 1.70 15.43
C SER A 65 -22.79 1.67 14.32
N PRO A 66 -22.83 0.69 13.39
CA PRO A 66 -21.94 0.68 12.24
C PRO A 66 -22.16 1.87 11.29
N PHE A 67 -23.28 2.59 11.38
CA PHE A 67 -23.50 3.81 10.60
C PHE A 67 -22.65 5.01 11.07
N ASN A 68 -22.11 4.96 12.28
CA ASN A 68 -21.35 6.06 12.86
C ASN A 68 -19.84 5.96 12.56
N VAL A 69 -19.46 5.65 11.32
CA VAL A 69 -18.07 5.37 10.91
C VAL A 69 -17.08 6.42 11.40
N GLU A 70 -17.41 7.72 11.23
CA GLU A 70 -16.53 8.80 11.69
C GLU A 70 -16.39 8.84 13.23
N THR A 71 -17.43 8.51 13.97
CA THR A 71 -17.37 8.42 15.44
C THR A 71 -16.48 7.25 15.88
N LEU A 72 -16.58 6.09 15.22
CA LEU A 72 -15.72 4.94 15.48
C LEU A 72 -14.25 5.29 15.26
N PHE A 73 -13.94 5.91 14.11
CA PHE A 73 -12.60 6.41 13.82
C PHE A 73 -12.09 7.35 14.93
N ARG A 74 -12.88 8.35 15.31
CA ARG A 74 -12.46 9.35 16.30
C ARG A 74 -12.19 8.75 17.67
N ARG A 75 -12.96 7.77 18.10
CA ARG A 75 -12.76 7.08 19.38
C ARG A 75 -11.42 6.34 19.41
N VAL A 76 -11.10 5.59 18.36
CA VAL A 76 -9.83 4.84 18.30
C VAL A 76 -8.65 5.80 18.08
N TYR A 77 -8.78 6.78 17.19
CA TYR A 77 -7.74 7.79 16.96
C TYR A 77 -7.39 8.58 18.23
N SER A 78 -8.37 8.81 19.12
CA SER A 78 -8.17 9.48 20.40
C SER A 78 -7.89 8.56 21.56
N ALA A 79 -7.79 7.24 21.34
CA ALA A 79 -7.51 6.25 22.37
C ALA A 79 -6.23 6.60 23.12
N GLY A 80 -6.21 6.38 24.44
CA GLY A 80 -5.08 6.74 25.26
C GLY A 80 -4.72 8.23 25.26
N PHE A 81 -5.64 9.10 24.84
CA PHE A 81 -5.44 10.55 24.76
C PHE A 81 -4.35 10.97 23.74
N THR A 82 -4.10 10.16 22.72
CA THR A 82 -3.01 10.37 21.75
C THR A 82 -3.33 11.42 20.71
N GLN A 83 -4.48 11.36 20.05
CA GLN A 83 -4.96 12.27 19.02
C GLN A 83 -3.93 12.60 17.92
N ARG A 84 -3.19 11.60 17.50
CA ARG A 84 -2.16 11.72 16.47
C ARG A 84 -2.06 10.42 15.65
N PRO A 85 -1.51 10.48 14.43
CA PRO A 85 -1.24 9.28 13.65
C PRO A 85 -0.42 8.25 14.43
N ASP A 86 -0.86 7.00 14.41
CA ASP A 86 -0.19 5.85 15.01
C ASP A 86 -0.41 4.64 14.09
N VAL A 87 0.66 4.14 13.50
CA VAL A 87 0.60 3.09 12.49
C VAL A 87 0.00 1.79 13.02
N SER A 88 0.26 1.45 14.29
CA SER A 88 -0.27 0.23 14.91
C SER A 88 -1.76 0.33 15.17
N MET A 89 -2.20 1.42 15.82
CA MET A 89 -3.62 1.63 16.13
C MET A 89 -4.47 1.84 14.88
N MET A 90 -3.92 2.51 13.86
CA MET A 90 -4.63 2.67 12.59
C MET A 90 -4.70 1.35 11.81
N GLY A 91 -3.68 0.50 11.87
CA GLY A 91 -3.71 -0.85 11.33
C GLY A 91 -4.79 -1.71 12.00
N VAL A 92 -4.86 -1.68 13.33
CA VAL A 92 -5.91 -2.36 14.12
C VAL A 92 -7.30 -1.86 13.72
N PHE A 93 -7.49 -0.55 13.66
CA PHE A 93 -8.79 0.05 13.32
C PHE A 93 -9.20 -0.22 11.88
N SER A 94 -8.25 -0.18 10.93
CA SER A 94 -8.54 -0.37 9.50
C SER A 94 -9.26 -1.67 9.22
N GLY A 95 -8.83 -2.78 9.81
CA GLY A 95 -9.51 -4.07 9.63
C GLY A 95 -10.93 -4.07 10.18
N MET A 96 -11.15 -3.48 11.35
CA MET A 96 -12.50 -3.35 11.90
C MET A 96 -13.39 -2.44 11.04
N GLU A 97 -12.85 -1.34 10.53
CA GLU A 97 -13.59 -0.37 9.70
C GLU A 97 -13.97 -0.97 8.34
N ILE A 98 -13.09 -1.75 7.72
CA ILE A 98 -13.41 -2.52 6.52
C ILE A 98 -14.58 -3.48 6.79
N ALA A 99 -14.56 -4.19 7.93
CA ALA A 99 -15.66 -5.08 8.33
C ALA A 99 -16.97 -4.30 8.58
N VAL A 100 -16.90 -3.09 9.12
CA VAL A 100 -18.06 -2.20 9.29
C VAL A 100 -18.67 -1.83 7.93
N TRP A 101 -17.86 -1.48 6.94
CA TRP A 101 -18.38 -1.19 5.59
C TRP A 101 -18.97 -2.42 4.89
N ASP A 102 -18.41 -3.62 5.11
CA ASP A 102 -19.01 -4.85 4.61
C ASP A 102 -20.38 -5.11 5.24
N ILE A 103 -20.54 -4.85 6.56
CA ILE A 103 -21.88 -4.86 7.23
C ILE A 103 -22.83 -3.87 6.57
N LEU A 104 -22.39 -2.63 6.33
CA LEU A 104 -23.22 -1.59 5.71
C LEU A 104 -23.64 -1.96 4.29
N GLY A 105 -22.72 -2.47 3.49
CA GLY A 105 -22.99 -2.96 2.14
C GLY A 105 -24.07 -4.06 2.14
N LYS A 106 -23.95 -5.05 3.02
CA LYS A 106 -24.93 -6.13 3.20
C LYS A 106 -26.26 -5.63 3.72
N ALA A 107 -26.24 -4.76 4.73
CA ALA A 107 -27.47 -4.21 5.31
C ALA A 107 -28.29 -3.38 4.32
N LEU A 108 -27.61 -2.66 3.42
CA LEU A 108 -28.23 -1.79 2.41
C LEU A 108 -28.38 -2.47 1.04
N ASN A 109 -27.89 -3.71 0.91
CA ASN A 109 -27.85 -4.46 -0.35
C ASN A 109 -27.21 -3.64 -1.49
N GLN A 110 -26.06 -3.01 -1.18
CA GLN A 110 -25.29 -2.19 -2.13
C GLN A 110 -23.81 -2.54 -2.07
N PRO A 111 -23.10 -2.54 -3.19
CA PRO A 111 -21.64 -2.56 -3.17
C PRO A 111 -21.11 -1.29 -2.51
N ILE A 112 -19.99 -1.41 -1.79
CA ILE A 112 -19.45 -0.31 -0.96
C ILE A 112 -19.18 0.94 -1.82
N TYR A 113 -18.67 0.81 -3.04
CA TYR A 113 -18.42 1.97 -3.90
C TYR A 113 -19.68 2.82 -4.16
N ASN A 114 -20.88 2.23 -4.17
CA ASN A 114 -22.13 2.99 -4.28
C ASN A 114 -22.41 3.84 -3.05
N LEU A 115 -21.96 3.43 -1.88
CA LEU A 115 -22.17 4.12 -0.61
C LEU A 115 -21.16 5.26 -0.36
N ILE A 116 -20.03 5.26 -1.10
CA ILE A 116 -18.95 6.24 -0.92
C ILE A 116 -18.75 7.16 -2.14
N GLY A 117 -19.76 7.29 -2.99
CA GLY A 117 -19.75 8.24 -4.11
C GLY A 117 -20.25 7.68 -5.44
N GLY A 118 -20.48 6.38 -5.53
CA GLY A 118 -20.88 5.70 -6.77
C GLY A 118 -19.71 5.27 -7.63
N GLN A 119 -20.01 4.52 -8.67
CA GLN A 119 -19.01 4.01 -9.61
C GLN A 119 -18.56 5.12 -10.55
N PHE A 120 -17.29 5.49 -10.51
CA PHE A 120 -16.64 6.40 -11.45
C PHE A 120 -15.86 5.64 -12.54
N HIS A 121 -15.11 4.60 -12.16
CA HIS A 121 -14.38 3.75 -13.09
C HIS A 121 -15.18 2.46 -13.39
N ASP A 122 -15.16 1.99 -14.63
CA ASP A 122 -15.77 0.71 -15.04
C ASP A 122 -14.78 -0.46 -14.93
N ARG A 123 -13.52 -0.17 -14.91
CA ARG A 123 -12.38 -1.10 -14.70
C ARG A 123 -11.22 -0.39 -14.03
N LEU A 124 -10.36 -1.14 -13.35
CA LEU A 124 -9.16 -0.62 -12.69
C LEU A 124 -7.93 -1.18 -13.41
N ARG A 125 -6.99 -0.30 -13.75
CA ARG A 125 -5.65 -0.71 -14.16
C ARG A 125 -4.89 -1.21 -12.94
N THR A 126 -4.11 -2.30 -13.09
CA THR A 126 -3.30 -2.87 -12.02
C THR A 126 -1.84 -3.01 -12.42
N TYR A 127 -0.96 -3.03 -11.44
CA TYR A 127 0.45 -3.37 -11.58
C TYR A 127 0.86 -4.45 -10.58
N THR A 128 2.00 -5.07 -10.81
CA THR A 128 2.59 -6.02 -9.86
C THR A 128 4.08 -5.74 -9.69
N TYR A 129 4.63 -6.20 -8.56
CA TYR A 129 6.07 -6.20 -8.32
C TYR A 129 6.74 -7.30 -9.13
N LEU A 130 7.98 -7.11 -9.58
CA LEU A 130 8.78 -8.15 -10.19
C LEU A 130 9.26 -9.13 -9.10
N TYR A 131 8.48 -10.19 -8.88
CA TYR A 131 8.87 -11.27 -8.00
C TYR A 131 9.71 -12.32 -8.77
N PRO A 132 10.78 -12.86 -8.17
CA PRO A 132 11.53 -13.95 -8.77
C PRO A 132 10.64 -15.16 -9.05
N LYS A 133 10.96 -15.97 -10.08
CA LYS A 133 10.30 -17.25 -10.30
C LYS A 133 10.55 -18.16 -9.10
N THR A 134 9.50 -18.70 -8.50
CA THR A 134 9.64 -19.65 -7.39
C THR A 134 10.07 -21.01 -7.93
N SER A 135 11.27 -21.46 -7.58
CA SER A 135 11.65 -22.86 -7.74
C SER A 135 11.20 -23.62 -6.51
N GLY A 136 9.98 -24.14 -6.48
CA GLY A 136 9.51 -25.21 -5.60
C GLY A 136 9.66 -25.10 -4.06
N ASP A 137 10.46 -24.20 -3.54
CA ASP A 137 10.65 -23.97 -2.10
C ASP A 137 9.90 -22.72 -1.68
N GLU A 138 8.66 -22.94 -1.25
CA GLU A 138 7.73 -21.91 -0.83
C GLU A 138 8.29 -21.11 0.35
N GLY A 139 8.40 -19.80 0.19
CA GLY A 139 8.57 -18.86 1.29
C GLY A 139 9.97 -18.28 1.53
N ASN A 140 11.03 -18.68 0.85
CA ASN A 140 12.35 -18.08 1.02
C ASN A 140 12.79 -17.24 -0.18
N LEU A 141 12.52 -15.93 -0.12
CA LEU A 141 12.94 -14.95 -1.14
C LEU A 141 14.47 -14.87 -1.35
N GLN A 142 15.28 -15.52 -0.48
CA GLN A 142 16.73 -15.48 -0.53
C GLN A 142 17.37 -16.64 -1.32
N ASN A 143 16.64 -17.71 -1.64
CA ASN A 143 17.16 -18.93 -2.32
C ASN A 143 16.52 -19.13 -3.70
N LYS A 144 16.60 -18.13 -4.60
CA LYS A 144 15.89 -18.20 -5.87
C LYS A 144 16.82 -18.27 -7.07
N ALA A 145 16.40 -19.06 -8.07
CA ALA A 145 17.14 -19.26 -9.31
C ALA A 145 17.33 -17.99 -10.13
N ASP A 146 16.41 -17.01 -9.98
CA ASP A 146 16.42 -15.75 -10.73
C ASP A 146 16.60 -14.57 -9.78
N ASP A 147 17.75 -13.93 -9.85
CA ASP A 147 18.03 -12.73 -9.05
C ASP A 147 17.55 -11.45 -9.74
N VAL A 148 16.23 -11.27 -9.81
CA VAL A 148 15.62 -10.06 -10.42
C VAL A 148 16.01 -8.74 -9.73
N TYR A 149 16.63 -8.78 -8.56
CA TYR A 149 17.06 -7.61 -7.82
C TYR A 149 18.48 -7.15 -8.18
N HIS A 150 19.35 -8.07 -8.62
CA HIS A 150 20.75 -7.75 -8.91
C HIS A 150 21.14 -8.04 -10.36
N ASP A 151 20.40 -8.90 -11.06
CA ASP A 151 20.60 -9.21 -12.47
C ASP A 151 19.55 -8.51 -13.34
N GLY A 152 19.98 -7.51 -14.11
CA GLY A 152 19.10 -6.74 -14.99
C GLY A 152 18.56 -7.56 -16.16
N ASP A 153 19.25 -8.61 -16.61
CA ASP A 153 18.77 -9.47 -17.68
C ASP A 153 17.66 -10.40 -17.16
N ALA A 154 17.82 -10.98 -15.98
CA ALA A 154 16.77 -11.76 -15.31
C ALA A 154 15.53 -10.90 -15.02
N ALA A 155 15.73 -9.65 -14.57
CA ALA A 155 14.64 -8.70 -14.36
C ALA A 155 13.89 -8.38 -15.66
N ALA A 156 14.59 -8.21 -16.77
CA ALA A 156 14.01 -7.96 -18.09
C ALA A 156 13.20 -9.14 -18.61
N GLU A 157 13.71 -10.39 -18.46
CA GLU A 157 12.96 -11.60 -18.81
C GLU A 157 11.68 -11.73 -17.97
N ARG A 158 11.78 -11.49 -16.66
CA ARG A 158 10.62 -11.54 -15.78
C ARG A 158 9.58 -10.48 -16.11
N ALA A 159 10.02 -9.30 -16.52
CA ALA A 159 9.13 -8.23 -16.99
C ALA A 159 8.32 -8.67 -18.22
N LEU A 160 8.94 -9.40 -19.17
CA LEU A 160 8.24 -9.94 -20.33
C LEU A 160 7.18 -10.98 -19.93
N ASP A 161 7.47 -11.85 -18.97
CA ASP A 161 6.47 -12.82 -18.45
C ASP A 161 5.21 -12.10 -17.97
N TYR A 162 5.37 -10.99 -17.23
CA TYR A 162 4.22 -10.21 -16.74
C TYR A 162 3.46 -9.47 -17.85
N LEU A 163 4.15 -9.02 -18.89
CA LEU A 163 3.49 -8.48 -20.09
C LEU A 163 2.64 -9.55 -20.78
N GLU A 164 3.12 -10.79 -20.87
CA GLU A 164 2.34 -11.92 -21.44
C GLU A 164 1.09 -12.23 -20.60
N MET A 165 1.12 -12.01 -19.28
CA MET A 165 -0.05 -12.11 -18.40
C MET A 165 -1.03 -10.93 -18.59
N GLY A 166 -0.66 -9.88 -19.34
CA GLY A 166 -1.50 -8.72 -19.63
C GLY A 166 -1.23 -7.49 -18.75
N PHE A 167 -0.20 -7.50 -17.91
CA PHE A 167 0.20 -6.31 -17.15
C PHE A 167 0.80 -5.25 -18.08
N THR A 168 0.41 -4.00 -17.85
CA THR A 168 0.92 -2.83 -18.58
C THR A 168 1.74 -1.90 -17.67
N ALA A 169 2.02 -2.35 -16.46
CA ALA A 169 2.86 -1.65 -15.50
C ALA A 169 3.51 -2.66 -14.54
N ILE A 170 4.79 -2.47 -14.26
CA ILE A 170 5.61 -3.37 -13.45
C ILE A 170 6.47 -2.57 -12.49
N LYS A 171 6.56 -3.04 -11.24
CA LYS A 171 7.34 -2.40 -10.17
C LYS A 171 8.60 -3.20 -9.87
N GLN A 172 9.72 -2.52 -9.69
CA GLN A 172 10.97 -3.12 -9.21
C GLN A 172 11.66 -2.23 -8.20
N ASP A 173 12.62 -2.77 -7.46
CA ASP A 173 13.52 -1.99 -6.61
C ASP A 173 14.89 -1.82 -7.29
N PRO A 174 15.16 -0.67 -7.91
CA PRO A 174 16.46 -0.44 -8.55
C PRO A 174 17.61 -0.30 -7.56
N ALA A 175 17.33 0.03 -6.29
CA ALA A 175 18.33 0.12 -5.24
C ALA A 175 18.71 -1.26 -4.65
N GLY A 176 17.99 -2.31 -5.03
CA GLY A 176 18.10 -3.66 -4.51
C GLY A 176 17.21 -3.91 -3.30
N PRO A 177 17.20 -5.13 -2.76
CA PRO A 177 16.28 -5.54 -1.71
C PRO A 177 16.33 -4.63 -0.48
N TYR A 178 15.18 -4.48 0.17
CA TYR A 178 15.05 -3.70 1.41
C TYR A 178 16.07 -4.15 2.48
N SER A 179 16.67 -3.17 3.15
CA SER A 179 17.55 -3.40 4.30
C SER A 179 17.09 -2.57 5.50
N PHE A 180 17.26 -3.10 6.72
CA PHE A 180 16.89 -2.42 7.98
C PHE A 180 17.87 -1.30 8.41
N GLN A 181 18.86 -0.96 7.58
CA GLN A 181 19.93 -0.03 7.95
C GLN A 181 19.54 1.45 7.84
N GLY A 182 18.34 1.75 7.32
CA GLY A 182 17.93 3.14 7.07
C GLY A 182 18.61 3.76 5.86
N GLY A 183 18.59 5.10 5.78
CA GLY A 183 19.11 5.84 4.65
C GLY A 183 20.62 5.66 4.44
N ARG A 184 21.02 5.18 3.28
CA ARG A 184 22.42 4.92 2.89
C ARG A 184 22.83 5.65 1.61
N GLU A 185 24.12 5.91 1.46
CA GLU A 185 24.69 6.37 0.19
C GLU A 185 24.98 5.16 -0.71
N LEU A 186 24.43 5.17 -1.92
CA LEU A 186 24.77 4.17 -2.94
C LEU A 186 26.18 4.43 -3.49
N SER A 187 26.99 3.38 -3.57
CA SER A 187 28.28 3.41 -4.24
C SER A 187 28.12 3.63 -5.76
N LEU A 188 29.20 4.00 -6.44
CA LEU A 188 29.19 4.12 -7.90
C LEU A 188 28.81 2.79 -8.59
N HIS A 189 29.22 1.67 -8.00
CA HIS A 189 28.90 0.33 -8.50
C HIS A 189 27.39 0.04 -8.39
N GLU A 190 26.78 0.32 -7.23
CA GLU A 190 25.35 0.15 -7.03
C GLU A 190 24.53 1.05 -7.95
N LEU A 191 24.92 2.34 -8.10
CA LEU A 191 24.27 3.25 -9.05
C LEU A 191 24.35 2.75 -10.50
N ALA A 192 25.50 2.19 -10.92
CA ALA A 192 25.67 1.66 -12.27
C ALA A 192 24.85 0.40 -12.49
N ARG A 193 24.78 -0.50 -11.47
CA ARG A 193 23.91 -1.69 -11.50
C ARG A 193 22.42 -1.31 -11.58
N SER A 194 21.99 -0.35 -10.77
CA SER A 194 20.60 0.15 -10.80
C SER A 194 20.21 0.67 -12.17
N GLU A 195 21.09 1.51 -12.77
CA GLU A 195 20.89 2.05 -14.11
C GLU A 195 20.84 0.94 -15.16
N TYR A 196 21.77 -0.03 -15.10
CA TYR A 196 21.80 -1.17 -16.01
C TYR A 196 20.50 -1.99 -15.95
N SER A 197 20.03 -2.34 -14.76
CA SER A 197 18.80 -3.11 -14.58
C SER A 197 17.58 -2.39 -15.19
N VAL A 198 17.40 -1.10 -14.88
CA VAL A 198 16.30 -0.31 -15.43
C VAL A 198 16.39 -0.18 -16.95
N LYS A 199 17.61 0.03 -17.49
CA LYS A 199 17.86 0.05 -18.94
C LYS A 199 17.42 -1.25 -19.59
N ARG A 200 17.84 -2.41 -19.04
CA ARG A 200 17.49 -3.73 -19.60
C ARG A 200 15.98 -3.99 -19.61
N ILE A 201 15.28 -3.61 -18.52
CA ILE A 201 13.83 -3.70 -18.47
C ILE A 201 13.20 -2.79 -19.53
N ARG A 202 13.60 -1.51 -19.62
CA ARG A 202 13.05 -0.57 -20.61
C ARG A 202 13.28 -1.04 -22.03
N GLU A 203 14.47 -1.55 -22.36
CA GLU A 203 14.77 -2.13 -23.68
C GLU A 203 13.87 -3.34 -24.01
N ALA A 204 13.57 -4.19 -23.01
CA ALA A 204 12.72 -5.37 -23.20
C ALA A 204 11.24 -5.01 -23.35
N VAL A 205 10.70 -4.14 -22.47
CA VAL A 205 9.27 -3.84 -22.47
C VAL A 205 8.90 -2.74 -23.50
N GLY A 206 9.83 -1.87 -23.87
CA GLY A 206 9.57 -0.72 -24.74
C GLY A 206 8.53 0.22 -24.13
N ASP A 207 7.54 0.60 -24.92
CA ASP A 207 6.38 1.42 -24.53
C ASP A 207 5.15 0.59 -24.11
N ARG A 208 5.27 -0.74 -24.08
CA ARG A 208 4.17 -1.65 -23.71
C ARG A 208 3.85 -1.64 -22.22
N ALA A 209 4.76 -1.20 -21.36
CA ALA A 209 4.55 -1.11 -19.92
C ALA A 209 5.25 0.09 -19.31
N ASP A 210 4.60 0.70 -18.31
CA ASP A 210 5.24 1.61 -17.38
C ASP A 210 6.17 0.86 -16.43
N ILE A 211 7.30 1.50 -16.07
CA ILE A 211 8.21 1.01 -15.05
C ILE A 211 8.02 1.86 -13.80
N LEU A 212 7.86 1.20 -12.66
CA LEU A 212 7.64 1.80 -11.37
C LEU A 212 8.78 1.41 -10.41
N PHE A 213 9.24 2.35 -9.59
CA PHE A 213 10.30 2.06 -8.62
C PHE A 213 9.75 2.06 -7.21
N GLY A 214 9.98 0.96 -6.46
CA GLY A 214 9.68 0.84 -5.04
C GLY A 214 10.99 0.66 -4.26
N THR A 215 11.49 1.73 -3.61
CA THR A 215 12.80 1.71 -2.95
C THR A 215 12.74 1.66 -1.42
N HIS A 216 11.57 1.63 -0.84
CA HIS A 216 11.33 1.38 0.59
C HIS A 216 12.14 2.28 1.57
N GLY A 217 12.44 3.51 1.18
CA GLY A 217 13.12 4.49 2.04
C GLY A 217 14.57 4.18 2.35
N GLN A 218 15.29 3.52 1.45
CA GLN A 218 16.65 3.02 1.72
C GLN A 218 17.76 4.06 1.58
N MET A 219 17.47 5.28 1.09
CA MET A 219 18.52 6.20 0.68
C MET A 219 18.54 7.49 1.50
N THR A 220 19.73 8.10 1.60
CA THR A 220 19.85 9.51 1.95
C THR A 220 19.29 10.38 0.82
N THR A 221 18.97 11.64 1.13
CA THR A 221 18.48 12.59 0.11
C THR A 221 19.45 12.74 -1.07
N SER A 222 20.76 12.82 -0.79
CA SER A 222 21.77 12.95 -1.84
C SER A 222 21.86 11.72 -2.72
N SER A 223 21.82 10.55 -2.13
CA SER A 223 21.84 9.29 -2.86
C SER A 223 20.60 9.12 -3.74
N ALA A 224 19.43 9.42 -3.22
CA ALA A 224 18.16 9.36 -3.95
C ALA A 224 18.17 10.31 -5.17
N ILE A 225 18.68 11.54 -5.02
CA ILE A 225 18.80 12.49 -6.13
C ILE A 225 19.79 11.98 -7.18
N ARG A 226 20.93 11.44 -6.77
CA ARG A 226 21.92 10.85 -7.71
C ARG A 226 21.33 9.68 -8.49
N LEU A 227 20.56 8.82 -7.84
CA LEU A 227 19.89 7.70 -8.51
C LEU A 227 18.80 8.22 -9.46
N ALA A 228 17.92 9.11 -9.01
CA ALA A 228 16.86 9.69 -9.84
C ALA A 228 17.43 10.28 -11.14
N LYS A 229 18.52 11.07 -11.07
CA LYS A 229 19.17 11.67 -12.25
C LYS A 229 19.69 10.65 -13.26
N ARG A 230 20.09 9.46 -12.82
CA ARG A 230 20.49 8.37 -13.72
C ARG A 230 19.30 7.68 -14.37
N LEU A 231 18.17 7.66 -13.66
CA LEU A 231 16.98 6.91 -14.11
C LEU A 231 15.97 7.75 -14.89
N GLU A 232 16.07 9.09 -14.85
CA GLU A 232 15.25 10.00 -15.66
C GLU A 232 15.17 9.63 -17.17
N PRO A 233 16.29 9.24 -17.83
CA PRO A 233 16.25 8.89 -19.26
C PRO A 233 15.38 7.67 -19.62
N TYR A 234 15.00 6.88 -18.65
CA TYR A 234 14.16 5.68 -18.83
C TYR A 234 12.67 5.93 -18.58
N ASP A 235 12.28 7.16 -18.28
CA ASP A 235 10.92 7.65 -18.12
C ASP A 235 10.04 6.73 -17.23
N PRO A 236 10.40 6.54 -15.94
CA PRO A 236 9.58 5.75 -15.02
C PRO A 236 8.32 6.51 -14.64
N LEU A 237 7.22 5.78 -14.39
CA LEU A 237 5.96 6.36 -13.94
C LEU A 237 6.07 7.01 -12.57
N TRP A 238 6.88 6.43 -11.67
CA TRP A 238 7.22 7.05 -10.38
C TRP A 238 8.49 6.52 -9.75
N PHE A 239 8.98 7.26 -8.77
CA PHE A 239 10.01 6.88 -7.82
C PHE A 239 9.42 6.89 -6.41
N GLU A 240 9.18 5.70 -5.86
CA GLU A 240 8.49 5.49 -4.59
C GLU A 240 9.46 5.44 -3.43
N GLU A 241 9.09 6.12 -2.33
CA GLU A 241 9.82 6.16 -1.07
C GLU A 241 11.34 6.28 -1.22
N PRO A 242 11.85 7.34 -1.89
CA PRO A 242 13.29 7.49 -2.08
C PRO A 242 14.06 7.64 -0.77
N CYS A 243 13.42 8.19 0.26
CA CYS A 243 13.96 8.39 1.61
C CYS A 243 13.03 7.77 2.66
N PRO A 244 13.48 7.55 3.91
CA PRO A 244 12.63 7.05 4.99
C PRO A 244 11.33 7.86 5.14
N PRO A 245 10.18 7.23 5.43
CA PRO A 245 8.87 7.87 5.38
C PRO A 245 8.66 8.94 6.46
N ASP A 246 9.39 8.89 7.56
CA ASP A 246 9.42 9.92 8.61
C ASP A 246 10.18 11.19 8.20
N GLN A 247 10.85 11.16 7.03
CA GLN A 247 11.65 12.26 6.49
C GLN A 247 10.96 12.98 5.32
N ILE A 248 9.71 13.43 5.52
CA ILE A 248 8.90 14.07 4.46
C ILE A 248 9.64 15.25 3.79
N GLN A 249 10.40 16.03 4.56
CA GLN A 249 11.21 17.13 4.01
C GLN A 249 12.33 16.64 3.09
N ALA A 250 12.90 15.47 3.36
CA ALA A 250 13.89 14.84 2.49
C ALA A 250 13.25 14.36 1.19
N ILE A 251 12.09 13.71 1.28
CA ILE A 251 11.28 13.29 0.12
C ILE A 251 10.94 14.51 -0.75
N GLY A 252 10.50 15.62 -0.16
CA GLY A 252 10.22 16.86 -0.87
C GLY A 252 11.44 17.45 -1.60
N LYS A 253 12.64 17.34 -1.02
CA LYS A 253 13.89 17.76 -1.71
C LYS A 253 14.17 16.89 -2.93
N VAL A 254 13.90 15.59 -2.87
CA VAL A 254 14.03 14.68 -4.03
C VAL A 254 13.01 15.07 -5.09
N ALA A 255 11.74 15.28 -4.72
CA ALA A 255 10.68 15.69 -5.64
C ALA A 255 11.03 16.96 -6.43
N ASN A 256 11.65 17.94 -5.77
CA ASN A 256 12.09 19.17 -6.42
C ASN A 256 13.38 19.04 -7.27
N ALA A 257 14.08 17.91 -7.20
CA ALA A 257 15.36 17.71 -7.87
C ALA A 257 15.27 16.77 -9.08
N THR A 258 14.11 16.20 -9.38
CA THR A 258 13.92 15.27 -10.50
C THR A 258 12.61 15.54 -11.24
N THR A 259 12.53 15.10 -12.50
CA THR A 259 11.30 15.10 -13.29
C THR A 259 10.46 13.84 -13.08
N ILE A 260 11.00 12.82 -12.43
CA ILE A 260 10.27 11.60 -12.09
C ILE A 260 9.23 11.92 -11.01
N PRO A 261 7.94 11.60 -11.20
CA PRO A 261 6.94 11.78 -10.16
C PRO A 261 7.32 11.00 -8.88
N ILE A 262 7.24 11.64 -7.73
CA ILE A 262 7.52 10.98 -6.45
C ILE A 262 6.24 10.40 -5.88
N ALA A 263 6.30 9.13 -5.48
CA ALA A 263 5.24 8.40 -4.79
C ALA A 263 5.65 8.06 -3.36
N THR A 264 4.68 8.05 -2.44
CA THR A 264 4.88 7.61 -1.04
C THR A 264 3.54 7.39 -0.34
N GLY A 265 3.55 6.60 0.74
CA GLY A 265 2.38 6.50 1.60
C GLY A 265 2.10 5.12 2.18
N GLU A 266 2.73 4.06 1.73
CA GLU A 266 2.49 2.69 2.23
C GLU A 266 2.73 2.52 3.73
N ARG A 267 3.57 3.36 4.33
CA ARG A 267 3.92 3.36 5.75
C ARG A 267 3.33 4.54 6.52
N LEU A 268 2.43 5.30 5.91
CA LEU A 268 1.74 6.44 6.51
C LEU A 268 0.30 6.09 6.90
N THR A 269 -0.26 6.88 7.80
CA THR A 269 -1.64 6.74 8.26
C THR A 269 -2.37 8.07 8.18
N THR A 270 -3.67 8.03 8.10
CA THR A 270 -4.56 9.19 8.17
C THR A 270 -4.26 10.32 7.17
N LYS A 271 -5.26 11.06 6.79
CA LYS A 271 -5.14 12.21 5.87
C LYS A 271 -4.15 13.29 6.33
N GLN A 272 -3.82 13.36 7.63
CA GLN A 272 -2.87 14.34 8.16
C GLN A 272 -1.46 14.13 7.63
N GLU A 273 -0.95 12.89 7.66
CA GLU A 273 0.37 12.58 7.11
C GLU A 273 0.40 12.73 5.59
N PHE A 274 -0.64 12.30 4.90
CA PHE A 274 -0.75 12.47 3.44
C PHE A 274 -0.82 13.94 3.01
N HIS A 275 -1.45 14.81 3.80
CA HIS A 275 -1.43 16.25 3.56
C HIS A 275 -0.01 16.83 3.62
N GLU A 276 0.82 16.40 4.57
CA GLU A 276 2.21 16.84 4.64
C GLU A 276 3.02 16.35 3.42
N CYS A 277 2.75 15.15 2.89
CA CYS A 277 3.36 14.68 1.65
C CYS A 277 3.02 15.58 0.46
N LEU A 278 1.75 15.93 0.29
CA LEU A 278 1.29 16.80 -0.78
C LEU A 278 1.93 18.20 -0.70
N LYS A 279 2.02 18.76 0.50
CA LYS A 279 2.72 20.04 0.73
C LYS A 279 4.21 19.97 0.38
N ALA A 280 4.82 18.83 0.53
CA ALA A 280 6.22 18.61 0.19
C ALA A 280 6.45 18.41 -1.32
N GLY A 281 5.41 18.27 -2.12
CA GLY A 281 5.50 18.10 -3.58
C GLY A 281 5.41 16.66 -4.07
N VAL A 282 4.95 15.73 -3.23
CA VAL A 282 4.63 14.36 -3.65
C VAL A 282 3.47 14.39 -4.64
N SER A 283 3.60 13.70 -5.76
CA SER A 283 2.63 13.71 -6.86
C SER A 283 1.69 12.49 -6.83
N ILE A 284 2.10 11.41 -6.18
CA ILE A 284 1.34 10.16 -6.12
C ILE A 284 1.29 9.68 -4.67
N LEU A 285 0.08 9.53 -4.14
CA LEU A 285 -0.14 9.00 -2.80
C LEU A 285 -0.42 7.50 -2.85
N GLN A 286 0.14 6.76 -1.89
CA GLN A 286 0.03 5.30 -1.85
C GLN A 286 -0.50 4.82 -0.48
N PRO A 287 -1.74 5.21 -0.09
CA PRO A 287 -2.31 4.70 1.15
C PRO A 287 -2.53 3.20 1.06
N ASP A 288 -2.11 2.48 2.10
CA ASP A 288 -2.55 1.11 2.32
C ASP A 288 -3.84 1.11 3.14
N ILE A 289 -4.91 0.53 2.61
CA ILE A 289 -6.23 0.59 3.22
C ILE A 289 -6.31 -0.16 4.55
N GLY A 290 -5.49 -1.20 4.70
CA GLY A 290 -5.39 -1.97 5.94
C GLY A 290 -4.61 -1.26 7.05
N ARG A 291 -4.07 -0.05 6.78
CA ARG A 291 -3.22 0.73 7.70
C ARG A 291 -3.62 2.20 7.81
N SER A 292 -4.16 2.78 6.75
CA SER A 292 -4.42 4.23 6.68
C SER A 292 -5.60 4.72 7.51
N GLY A 293 -6.40 3.81 8.07
CA GLY A 293 -7.63 4.10 8.81
C GLY A 293 -8.90 3.55 8.15
N GLY A 294 -8.74 2.58 7.21
CA GLY A 294 -9.84 1.91 6.53
C GLY A 294 -10.35 2.65 5.29
N ILE A 295 -11.53 2.26 4.82
CA ILE A 295 -12.18 2.73 3.59
C ILE A 295 -12.47 4.25 3.65
N TRP A 296 -13.05 4.71 4.75
CA TRP A 296 -13.50 6.10 4.85
C TRP A 296 -12.35 7.11 4.95
N GLU A 297 -11.33 6.79 5.73
CA GLU A 297 -10.14 7.65 5.80
C GLU A 297 -9.35 7.62 4.49
N THR A 298 -9.22 6.46 3.84
CA THR A 298 -8.62 6.35 2.50
C THR A 298 -9.40 7.17 1.47
N LYS A 299 -10.75 7.14 1.50
CA LYS A 299 -11.56 7.98 0.62
C LYS A 299 -11.29 9.48 0.81
N LYS A 300 -11.08 9.93 2.05
CA LYS A 300 -10.69 11.33 2.33
C LYS A 300 -9.30 11.66 1.77
N ILE A 301 -8.37 10.71 1.78
CA ILE A 301 -7.03 10.88 1.16
C ILE A 301 -7.17 11.07 -0.35
N PHE A 302 -8.03 10.31 -1.02
CA PHE A 302 -8.33 10.50 -2.44
C PHE A 302 -8.92 11.89 -2.72
N VAL A 303 -9.91 12.32 -1.94
CA VAL A 303 -10.48 13.67 -2.09
C VAL A 303 -9.43 14.77 -1.83
N LEU A 304 -8.55 14.57 -0.85
CA LEU A 304 -7.47 15.50 -0.57
C LEU A 304 -6.48 15.62 -1.73
N SER A 305 -6.15 14.51 -2.41
CA SER A 305 -5.22 14.53 -3.55
C SER A 305 -5.72 15.40 -4.71
N GLU A 306 -7.03 15.46 -4.94
CA GLU A 306 -7.62 16.28 -5.99
C GLU A 306 -7.34 17.78 -5.80
N LEU A 307 -7.30 18.25 -4.55
CA LEU A 307 -7.00 19.67 -4.23
C LEU A 307 -5.57 20.06 -4.59
N PHE A 308 -4.66 19.10 -4.69
CA PHE A 308 -3.25 19.29 -5.02
C PHE A 308 -2.90 18.86 -6.44
N ASN A 309 -3.91 18.48 -7.25
CA ASN A 309 -3.71 17.92 -8.59
C ASN A 309 -2.75 16.71 -8.57
N ALA A 310 -2.86 15.88 -7.52
CA ALA A 310 -2.12 14.64 -7.32
C ALA A 310 -3.02 13.42 -7.58
N GLN A 311 -2.40 12.27 -7.82
CA GLN A 311 -3.11 11.01 -8.03
C GLN A 311 -2.87 10.04 -6.87
N VAL A 312 -3.65 8.96 -6.84
CA VAL A 312 -3.55 7.93 -5.81
C VAL A 312 -3.39 6.55 -6.45
N ALA A 313 -2.37 5.83 -6.01
CA ALA A 313 -2.09 4.46 -6.38
C ALA A 313 -2.03 3.61 -5.10
N PRO A 314 -3.14 3.03 -4.62
CA PRO A 314 -3.14 2.32 -3.34
C PRO A 314 -2.12 1.20 -3.30
N HIS A 315 -1.34 1.18 -2.21
CA HIS A 315 -0.41 0.09 -1.89
C HIS A 315 -1.16 -1.14 -1.45
N ILE A 316 -0.71 -2.33 -1.88
CA ILE A 316 -1.22 -3.63 -1.47
C ILE A 316 -0.07 -4.61 -1.24
N TYR A 317 0.20 -4.91 0.02
CA TYR A 317 1.04 -6.04 0.41
C TYR A 317 0.35 -6.87 1.51
N CYS A 318 -0.89 -7.23 1.24
CA CYS A 318 -1.84 -7.85 2.17
C CYS A 318 -2.69 -8.89 1.45
N GLY A 319 -3.70 -9.41 2.12
CA GLY A 319 -4.61 -10.42 1.57
C GLY A 319 -5.74 -9.84 0.72
N PRO A 320 -6.62 -10.72 0.22
CA PRO A 320 -7.64 -10.36 -0.76
C PRO A 320 -8.75 -9.46 -0.21
N ILE A 321 -8.95 -9.41 1.11
CA ILE A 321 -10.02 -8.61 1.71
C ILE A 321 -9.64 -7.12 1.65
N ALA A 322 -8.43 -6.77 2.08
CA ALA A 322 -7.94 -5.41 1.99
C ALA A 322 -7.78 -4.97 0.52
N HIS A 323 -7.30 -5.87 -0.37
CA HIS A 323 -7.24 -5.59 -1.81
C HIS A 323 -8.63 -5.24 -2.38
N THR A 324 -9.66 -6.02 -2.03
CA THR A 324 -11.04 -5.76 -2.48
C THR A 324 -11.58 -4.44 -1.92
N ALA A 325 -11.29 -4.13 -0.66
CA ALA A 325 -11.66 -2.86 -0.05
C ALA A 325 -11.01 -1.66 -0.78
N ALA A 326 -9.72 -1.76 -1.13
CA ALA A 326 -9.00 -0.75 -1.91
C ALA A 326 -9.63 -0.58 -3.31
N ALA A 327 -10.01 -1.68 -3.97
CA ALA A 327 -10.72 -1.63 -5.24
C ALA A 327 -12.04 -0.86 -5.15
N HIS A 328 -12.83 -1.04 -4.08
CA HIS A 328 -14.06 -0.27 -3.87
C HIS A 328 -13.82 1.24 -3.76
N VAL A 329 -12.78 1.66 -3.05
CA VAL A 329 -12.41 3.08 -2.98
C VAL A 329 -11.94 3.59 -4.34
N ALA A 330 -11.09 2.82 -5.03
CA ALA A 330 -10.58 3.16 -6.36
C ALA A 330 -11.72 3.32 -7.37
N PHE A 331 -12.70 2.40 -7.43
CA PHE A 331 -13.86 2.48 -8.32
C PHE A 331 -14.65 3.78 -8.16
N SER A 332 -14.69 4.35 -6.97
CA SER A 332 -15.47 5.56 -6.66
C SER A 332 -14.67 6.86 -6.70
N SER A 333 -13.40 6.86 -7.10
CA SER A 333 -12.49 7.99 -6.89
C SER A 333 -11.84 8.49 -8.19
N PRO A 334 -12.13 9.73 -8.64
CA PRO A 334 -11.58 10.29 -9.89
C PRO A 334 -10.06 10.36 -9.94
N SER A 335 -9.40 10.62 -8.82
CA SER A 335 -7.93 10.73 -8.73
C SER A 335 -7.19 9.38 -8.70
N PHE A 336 -7.89 8.25 -8.90
CA PHE A 336 -7.26 6.94 -9.01
C PHE A 336 -6.34 6.86 -10.22
N LEU A 337 -5.11 6.36 -10.02
CA LEU A 337 -4.12 6.13 -11.07
C LEU A 337 -4.03 4.65 -11.46
N ILE A 338 -3.68 3.81 -10.49
CA ILE A 338 -3.43 2.38 -10.69
C ILE A 338 -3.45 1.67 -9.34
N LEU A 339 -3.84 0.39 -9.29
CA LEU A 339 -3.92 -0.42 -8.08
C LEU A 339 -2.81 -1.47 -8.05
N GLU A 340 -2.12 -1.60 -6.94
CA GLU A 340 -1.18 -2.68 -6.72
C GLU A 340 -1.90 -4.02 -6.59
N THR A 341 -1.29 -5.08 -7.13
CA THR A 341 -1.73 -6.47 -6.93
C THR A 341 -0.53 -7.37 -6.79
N ILE A 342 -0.70 -8.47 -6.07
CA ILE A 342 0.36 -9.47 -5.92
C ILE A 342 0.13 -10.57 -6.95
N GLN A 343 1.09 -10.72 -7.86
CA GLN A 343 1.13 -11.79 -8.84
C GLN A 343 2.47 -12.51 -8.73
N THR A 344 2.46 -13.79 -8.42
CA THR A 344 3.66 -14.61 -8.20
C THR A 344 3.83 -15.68 -9.26
#